data_b07980a38c58b4e00726726e7cbec350
#
_entry.id   b07980a38c58b4e00726726e7cbec350
#
_cell.length_a   1.000
_cell.length_b   1.000
_cell.length_c   1.000
_cell.angle_alpha   90.00
_cell.angle_beta   90.00
_cell.angle_gamma   90.00
#
_symmetry.space_group_name_H-M   'P 1'
#
loop_
_entity.id
_entity.type
_entity.pdbx_description
1 polymer ?
#
loop_
_entity_poly.entity_id
_entity_poly.type
_entity_poly.pdbx_seq_one_letter_code
_entity_poly.pdbx_strand_id
1 'polypeptide(L)'
;HWSLIVSKDPSWDSFERGEFRSVTLDECLERLAKVARSPVSADDARRFRQLAKHRNKIVHFHHELDGTKAAQARQAVAAELCSAWRSLFILLTQSWSAVFKPHVAALKQLDQQMRKYREYLQAIYDGQRDSLQQKAQQGQRIQTCPSCGFDADHVDEVVPGLYEHRCSVCNYQTTTLETTCPACGKDVSIDDGGFATCQHCDHAIEPQELASHIWDRQASDKDNWESGYPAHCTDCDGYQTVVPFAGAVICASCFKTFDEAELQQCGWCSDMNAGDMEDSF
;
A
#
# COMPACT_ATOMS: atom_id res chain seq x y z
N HIS A 1 3.07 -7.97 31.28
CA HIS A 1 3.49 -7.82 32.69
C HIS A 1 5.02 -7.99 32.76
N TRP A 2 5.71 -7.13 33.54
CA TRP A 2 7.18 -7.13 33.67
C TRP A 2 7.76 -8.50 34.06
N SER A 3 7.05 -9.27 34.92
CA SER A 3 7.49 -10.59 35.33
C SER A 3 7.65 -11.61 34.19
N LEU A 4 7.07 -11.34 33.03
CA LEU A 4 7.22 -12.20 31.85
C LEU A 4 8.58 -12.06 31.18
N ILE A 5 9.29 -10.97 31.41
CA ILE A 5 10.63 -10.72 30.84
C ILE A 5 11.77 -11.08 31.78
N VAL A 6 11.51 -11.37 33.06
CA VAL A 6 12.50 -11.81 34.03
C VAL A 6 12.62 -13.34 33.98
N SER A 7 13.85 -13.86 33.86
CA SER A 7 14.09 -15.31 33.69
C SER A 7 13.81 -16.13 34.95
N LYS A 8 14.29 -15.67 36.08
CA LYS A 8 14.16 -16.36 37.40
C LYS A 8 13.83 -15.35 38.48
N ASP A 9 13.09 -15.81 39.50
CA ASP A 9 12.81 -15.09 40.73
C ASP A 9 12.47 -13.61 40.50
N PRO A 10 11.34 -13.30 39.91
CA PRO A 10 10.97 -11.93 39.56
C PRO A 10 10.80 -11.09 40.83
N SER A 11 11.67 -10.10 41.02
CA SER A 11 11.64 -9.08 42.07
C SER A 11 11.44 -7.72 41.44
N TRP A 12 10.45 -6.95 41.93
CA TRP A 12 10.18 -5.61 41.43
C TRP A 12 11.39 -4.69 41.63
N ASP A 13 12.01 -4.73 42.82
CA ASP A 13 13.16 -3.90 43.15
C ASP A 13 14.36 -4.18 42.22
N SER A 14 14.62 -5.46 41.92
CA SER A 14 15.68 -5.84 40.97
C SER A 14 15.35 -5.44 39.56
N PHE A 15 14.06 -5.51 39.16
CA PHE A 15 13.60 -5.09 37.86
C PHE A 15 13.76 -3.57 37.65
N GLU A 16 13.34 -2.77 38.65
CA GLU A 16 13.44 -1.32 38.64
C GLU A 16 14.89 -0.84 38.61
N ARG A 17 15.81 -1.52 39.30
CA ARG A 17 17.25 -1.23 39.24
C ARG A 17 17.96 -1.77 37.99
N GLY A 18 17.27 -2.53 37.13
CA GLY A 18 17.89 -3.20 36.00
C GLY A 18 18.77 -4.40 36.35
N GLU A 19 18.75 -4.87 37.61
CA GLU A 19 19.54 -5.97 38.14
C GLU A 19 18.83 -7.31 37.99
N PHE A 20 18.44 -7.65 36.78
CA PHE A 20 17.75 -8.92 36.50
C PHE A 20 18.29 -9.58 35.24
N ARG A 21 18.14 -10.90 35.16
CA ARG A 21 18.40 -11.64 33.95
C ARG A 21 17.11 -11.73 33.14
N SER A 22 17.15 -11.20 31.92
CA SER A 22 16.03 -11.34 30.98
C SER A 22 15.88 -12.79 30.50
N VAL A 23 14.68 -13.14 30.10
CA VAL A 23 14.38 -14.41 29.40
C VAL A 23 15.17 -14.52 28.09
N THR A 24 15.55 -15.73 27.75
CA THR A 24 16.07 -16.04 26.41
C THR A 24 14.96 -15.95 25.37
N LEU A 25 15.32 -15.93 24.08
CA LEU A 25 14.33 -15.95 23.01
C LEU A 25 13.41 -17.17 23.10
N ASP A 26 13.96 -18.36 23.40
CA ASP A 26 13.15 -19.58 23.48
C ASP A 26 12.22 -19.58 24.70
N GLU A 27 12.68 -19.09 25.85
CA GLU A 27 11.82 -18.88 27.04
C GLU A 27 10.72 -17.84 26.75
N CYS A 28 11.02 -16.78 25.97
CA CYS A 28 10.04 -15.78 25.56
C CYS A 28 8.96 -16.41 24.67
N LEU A 29 9.35 -17.16 23.65
CA LEU A 29 8.43 -17.86 22.76
C LEU A 29 7.52 -18.86 23.50
N GLU A 30 8.09 -19.58 24.47
CA GLU A 30 7.34 -20.49 25.33
C GLU A 30 6.33 -19.75 26.21
N ARG A 31 6.72 -18.62 26.82
CA ARG A 31 5.83 -17.79 27.66
C ARG A 31 4.72 -17.13 26.83
N LEU A 32 5.03 -16.67 25.61
CA LEU A 32 4.02 -16.15 24.70
C LEU A 32 2.95 -17.21 24.39
N ALA A 33 3.36 -18.45 24.17
CA ALA A 33 2.43 -19.54 23.90
C ALA A 33 1.63 -19.96 25.14
N LYS A 34 2.31 -20.24 26.26
CA LYS A 34 1.70 -20.86 27.44
C LYS A 34 0.99 -19.86 28.36
N VAL A 35 1.56 -18.65 28.54
CA VAL A 35 1.06 -17.65 29.51
C VAL A 35 0.21 -16.60 28.80
N ALA A 36 0.73 -15.99 27.72
CA ALA A 36 0.01 -14.96 26.97
C ALA A 36 -1.05 -15.55 26.01
N ARG A 37 -1.04 -16.87 25.80
CA ARG A 37 -1.94 -17.58 24.86
C ARG A 37 -1.91 -16.98 23.46
N SER A 38 -0.77 -16.46 23.06
CA SER A 38 -0.51 -15.82 21.77
C SER A 38 0.77 -16.40 21.16
N PRO A 39 0.73 -17.64 20.63
CA PRO A 39 1.90 -18.30 20.08
C PRO A 39 2.38 -17.59 18.81
N VAL A 40 3.68 -17.48 18.67
CA VAL A 40 4.34 -17.07 17.42
C VAL A 40 4.38 -18.29 16.48
N SER A 41 4.17 -18.08 15.19
CA SER A 41 4.22 -19.17 14.20
C SER A 41 5.60 -19.85 14.18
N ALA A 42 5.65 -21.14 13.80
CA ALA A 42 6.91 -21.87 13.71
C ALA A 42 7.91 -21.20 12.76
N ASP A 43 7.41 -20.62 11.66
CA ASP A 43 8.22 -19.93 10.66
C ASP A 43 8.80 -18.61 11.20
N ASP A 44 7.98 -17.80 11.87
CA ASP A 44 8.45 -16.56 12.48
C ASP A 44 9.45 -16.84 13.62
N ALA A 45 9.17 -17.85 14.45
CA ALA A 45 10.10 -18.29 15.49
C ALA A 45 11.44 -18.73 14.89
N ARG A 46 11.44 -19.40 13.74
CA ARG A 46 12.67 -19.80 13.03
C ARG A 46 13.44 -18.57 12.54
N ARG A 47 12.78 -17.57 11.95
CA ARG A 47 13.39 -16.31 11.53
C ARG A 47 14.05 -15.56 12.70
N PHE A 48 13.35 -15.44 13.82
CA PHE A 48 13.89 -14.81 15.03
C PHE A 48 15.09 -15.55 15.60
N ARG A 49 15.06 -16.89 15.63
CA ARG A 49 16.21 -17.71 16.06
C ARG A 49 17.42 -17.53 15.15
N GLN A 50 17.19 -17.44 13.84
CA GLN A 50 18.25 -17.21 12.85
C GLN A 50 18.91 -15.85 13.10
N LEU A 51 18.12 -14.80 13.28
CA LEU A 51 18.61 -13.48 13.63
C LEU A 51 19.41 -13.46 14.94
N ALA A 52 18.93 -14.16 15.98
CA ALA A 52 19.63 -14.29 17.24
C ALA A 52 21.00 -14.99 17.10
N LYS A 53 21.10 -16.00 16.19
CA LYS A 53 22.39 -16.64 15.86
C LYS A 53 23.36 -15.68 15.20
N HIS A 54 22.89 -14.83 14.24
CA HIS A 54 23.74 -13.83 13.59
C HIS A 54 24.24 -12.78 14.60
N ARG A 55 23.34 -12.26 15.44
CA ARG A 55 23.72 -11.32 16.49
C ARG A 55 24.80 -11.93 17.41
N ASN A 56 24.67 -13.18 17.82
CA ASN A 56 25.64 -13.84 18.68
C ASN A 56 26.98 -14.05 17.96
N LYS A 57 26.98 -14.36 16.66
CA LYS A 57 28.22 -14.42 15.86
C LYS A 57 28.92 -13.07 15.80
N ILE A 58 28.20 -11.99 15.54
CA ILE A 58 28.77 -10.63 15.45
C ILE A 58 29.36 -10.20 16.80
N VAL A 59 28.68 -10.49 17.92
CA VAL A 59 29.10 -10.06 19.25
C VAL A 59 30.30 -10.87 19.78
N HIS A 60 30.37 -12.16 19.45
CA HIS A 60 31.36 -13.07 20.06
C HIS A 60 32.50 -13.49 19.11
N PHE A 61 32.33 -13.25 17.79
CA PHE A 61 33.34 -13.64 16.79
C PHE A 61 33.64 -12.47 15.86
N HIS A 62 34.91 -12.14 15.74
CA HIS A 62 35.37 -11.19 14.74
C HIS A 62 35.22 -11.83 13.36
N HIS A 63 34.27 -11.36 12.54
CA HIS A 63 34.17 -11.76 11.14
C HIS A 63 35.17 -10.91 10.34
N GLU A 64 36.27 -11.50 9.92
CA GLU A 64 37.05 -11.00 8.79
C GLU A 64 36.23 -11.20 7.53
N LEU A 65 35.48 -10.18 7.15
CA LEU A 65 34.68 -10.17 5.95
C LEU A 65 35.45 -9.36 4.89
N ASP A 66 36.43 -9.99 4.23
CA ASP A 66 37.13 -9.41 3.10
C ASP A 66 36.65 -9.99 1.77
N GLY A 67 36.57 -9.12 0.76
CA GLY A 67 36.28 -9.49 -0.62
C GLY A 67 34.83 -9.74 -1.00
N THR A 68 34.61 -10.41 -2.13
CA THR A 68 33.28 -10.70 -2.72
C THR A 68 32.40 -11.57 -1.84
N LYS A 69 32.98 -12.48 -1.07
CA LYS A 69 32.25 -13.30 -0.09
C LYS A 69 31.64 -12.47 1.05
N ALA A 70 32.29 -11.37 1.41
CA ALA A 70 31.80 -10.44 2.41
C ALA A 70 30.55 -9.68 1.96
N ALA A 71 30.51 -9.27 0.69
CA ALA A 71 29.33 -8.59 0.11
C ALA A 71 28.13 -9.53 0.11
N GLN A 72 28.29 -10.76 -0.34
CA GLN A 72 27.25 -11.79 -0.33
C GLN A 72 26.75 -12.11 1.09
N ALA A 73 27.68 -12.23 2.05
CA ALA A 73 27.32 -12.49 3.44
C ALA A 73 26.54 -11.32 4.07
N ARG A 74 26.94 -10.06 3.79
CA ARG A 74 26.20 -8.87 4.23
C ARG A 74 24.80 -8.82 3.63
N GLN A 75 24.66 -9.12 2.34
CA GLN A 75 23.34 -9.15 1.68
C GLN A 75 22.44 -10.24 2.26
N ALA A 76 22.97 -11.43 2.53
CA ALA A 76 22.22 -12.50 3.18
C ALA A 76 21.72 -12.10 4.59
N VAL A 77 22.60 -11.47 5.39
CA VAL A 77 22.22 -10.96 6.72
C VAL A 77 21.16 -9.85 6.61
N ALA A 78 21.31 -8.94 5.65
CA ALA A 78 20.31 -7.89 5.40
C ALA A 78 18.95 -8.49 5.03
N ALA A 79 18.89 -9.49 4.16
CA ALA A 79 17.65 -10.18 3.79
C ALA A 79 16.99 -10.88 5.00
N GLU A 80 17.79 -11.52 5.85
CA GLU A 80 17.27 -12.15 7.08
C GLU A 80 16.75 -11.12 8.09
N LEU A 81 17.43 -9.98 8.25
CA LEU A 81 16.97 -8.85 9.07
C LEU A 81 15.63 -8.31 8.55
N CYS A 82 15.51 -8.07 7.25
CA CYS A 82 14.30 -7.61 6.62
C CYS A 82 13.15 -8.60 6.79
N SER A 83 13.43 -9.90 6.65
CA SER A 83 12.44 -10.96 6.84
C SER A 83 11.96 -11.05 8.30
N ALA A 84 12.87 -10.93 9.26
CA ALA A 84 12.53 -10.91 10.70
C ALA A 84 11.73 -9.64 11.06
N TRP A 85 12.13 -8.47 10.53
CA TRP A 85 11.35 -7.24 10.70
C TRP A 85 9.94 -7.38 10.16
N ARG A 86 9.77 -7.93 8.97
CA ARG A 86 8.44 -8.17 8.38
C ARG A 86 7.56 -9.04 9.27
N SER A 87 8.12 -10.14 9.81
CA SER A 87 7.42 -11.01 10.76
C SER A 87 7.01 -10.24 12.02
N LEU A 88 7.93 -9.47 12.61
CA LEU A 88 7.67 -8.66 13.79
C LEU A 88 6.60 -7.61 13.52
N PHE A 89 6.67 -6.90 12.38
CA PHE A 89 5.69 -5.89 12.00
C PHE A 89 4.28 -6.48 11.93
N ILE A 90 4.11 -7.66 11.31
CA ILE A 90 2.82 -8.35 11.24
C ILE A 90 2.33 -8.73 12.64
N LEU A 91 3.18 -9.29 13.49
CA LEU A 91 2.82 -9.63 14.87
C LEU A 91 2.32 -8.40 15.64
N LEU A 92 3.05 -7.28 15.58
CA LEU A 92 2.73 -6.05 16.32
C LEU A 92 1.46 -5.36 15.81
N THR A 93 1.24 -5.34 14.48
CA THR A 93 0.15 -4.58 13.86
C THR A 93 -1.12 -5.38 13.60
N GLN A 94 -1.02 -6.72 13.58
CA GLN A 94 -2.16 -7.62 13.35
C GLN A 94 -2.44 -8.48 14.60
N SER A 95 -1.57 -9.44 14.91
CA SER A 95 -1.81 -10.42 15.97
C SER A 95 -1.90 -9.78 17.36
N TRP A 96 -1.07 -8.76 17.62
CA TRP A 96 -1.01 -8.04 18.91
C TRP A 96 -1.50 -6.60 18.81
N SER A 97 -2.29 -6.28 17.78
CA SER A 97 -2.78 -4.93 17.48
C SER A 97 -3.48 -4.26 18.66
N ALA A 98 -4.24 -5.02 19.47
CA ALA A 98 -4.92 -4.48 20.65
C ALA A 98 -3.94 -3.93 21.69
N VAL A 99 -2.78 -4.60 21.91
CA VAL A 99 -1.75 -4.19 22.85
C VAL A 99 -0.91 -3.02 22.32
N PHE A 100 -0.61 -3.03 21.01
CA PHE A 100 0.26 -2.05 20.36
C PHE A 100 -0.49 -0.92 19.67
N LYS A 101 -1.81 -0.81 19.84
CA LYS A 101 -2.66 0.23 19.25
C LYS A 101 -2.07 1.65 19.30
N PRO A 102 -1.52 2.13 20.44
CA PRO A 102 -0.93 3.47 20.53
C PRO A 102 0.31 3.66 19.65
N HIS A 103 0.96 2.58 19.22
CA HIS A 103 2.22 2.60 18.48
C HIS A 103 2.07 2.25 16.99
N VAL A 104 0.87 1.88 16.54
CA VAL A 104 0.63 1.42 15.16
C VAL A 104 1.03 2.47 14.13
N ALA A 105 0.75 3.75 14.38
CA ALA A 105 1.14 4.83 13.46
C ALA A 105 2.67 4.91 13.28
N ALA A 106 3.42 4.86 14.38
CA ALA A 106 4.89 4.87 14.34
C ALA A 106 5.46 3.61 13.66
N LEU A 107 4.86 2.44 13.90
CA LEU A 107 5.25 1.19 13.25
C LEU A 107 5.02 1.24 11.74
N LYS A 108 3.88 1.79 11.27
CA LYS A 108 3.60 1.99 9.85
C LYS A 108 4.60 2.95 9.20
N GLN A 109 4.98 4.01 9.91
CA GLN A 109 5.98 4.97 9.43
C GLN A 109 7.37 4.33 9.25
N LEU A 110 7.78 3.46 10.19
CA LEU A 110 8.99 2.65 10.06
C LEU A 110 8.91 1.67 8.88
N ASP A 111 7.77 1.00 8.69
CA ASP A 111 7.55 0.09 7.55
C ASP A 111 7.70 0.83 6.21
N GLN A 112 7.14 2.03 6.09
CA GLN A 112 7.31 2.87 4.88
C GLN A 112 8.78 3.21 4.62
N GLN A 113 9.57 3.48 5.67
CA GLN A 113 11.01 3.70 5.51
C GLN A 113 11.75 2.43 5.08
N MET A 114 11.37 1.28 5.61
CA MET A 114 11.95 -0.02 5.23
C MET A 114 11.66 -0.38 3.77
N ARG A 115 10.51 0.03 3.21
CA ARG A 115 10.13 -0.24 1.80
C ARG A 115 11.01 0.47 0.77
N LYS A 116 11.91 1.35 1.17
CA LYS A 116 12.94 1.94 0.32
C LYS A 116 14.09 0.95 0.00
N TYR A 117 14.17 -0.17 0.73
CA TYR A 117 15.23 -1.16 0.57
C TYR A 117 14.73 -2.36 -0.24
N ARG A 118 15.46 -2.70 -1.31
CA ARG A 118 15.11 -3.81 -2.22
C ARG A 118 15.00 -5.15 -1.49
N GLU A 119 15.88 -5.41 -0.54
CA GLU A 119 15.88 -6.63 0.27
C GLU A 119 14.62 -6.76 1.11
N TYR A 120 14.07 -5.64 1.60
CA TYR A 120 12.81 -5.65 2.34
C TYR A 120 11.62 -5.91 1.41
N LEU A 121 11.57 -5.28 0.23
CA LEU A 121 10.55 -5.55 -0.77
C LEU A 121 10.57 -7.01 -1.22
N GLN A 122 11.77 -7.59 -1.41
CA GLN A 122 11.92 -9.02 -1.72
C GLN A 122 11.37 -9.89 -0.60
N ALA A 123 11.67 -9.59 0.67
CA ALA A 123 11.16 -10.34 1.82
C ALA A 123 9.63 -10.25 1.94
N ILE A 124 9.04 -9.10 1.61
CA ILE A 124 7.58 -8.94 1.54
C ILE A 124 7.00 -9.82 0.44
N TYR A 125 7.57 -9.76 -0.77
CA TYR A 125 7.12 -10.54 -1.92
C TYR A 125 7.21 -12.04 -1.68
N ASP A 126 8.36 -12.52 -1.18
CA ASP A 126 8.57 -13.93 -0.87
C ASP A 126 7.57 -14.46 0.17
N GLY A 127 7.23 -13.62 1.16
CA GLY A 127 6.27 -13.98 2.20
C GLY A 127 4.81 -14.08 1.73
N GLN A 128 4.49 -13.59 0.55
CA GLN A 128 3.12 -13.63 0.00
C GLN A 128 3.03 -14.25 -1.41
N ARG A 129 4.14 -14.76 -1.96
CA ARG A 129 4.21 -15.34 -3.31
C ARG A 129 3.14 -16.40 -3.56
N ASP A 130 3.01 -17.36 -2.65
CA ASP A 130 2.04 -18.46 -2.81
C ASP A 130 0.60 -17.94 -2.79
N SER A 131 0.31 -16.96 -1.94
CA SER A 131 -1.00 -16.31 -1.87
C SER A 131 -1.30 -15.52 -3.15
N LEU A 132 -0.32 -14.81 -3.71
CA LEU A 132 -0.48 -14.08 -4.98
C LEU A 132 -0.75 -15.03 -6.13
N GLN A 133 -0.01 -16.14 -6.21
CA GLN A 133 -0.25 -17.18 -7.22
C GLN A 133 -1.64 -17.80 -7.09
N GLN A 134 -2.09 -18.09 -5.87
CA GLN A 134 -3.43 -18.62 -5.62
C GLN A 134 -4.51 -17.63 -6.06
N LYS A 135 -4.37 -16.34 -5.75
CA LYS A 135 -5.30 -15.28 -6.16
C LYS A 135 -5.37 -15.15 -7.69
N ALA A 136 -4.22 -15.18 -8.36
CA ALA A 136 -4.16 -15.16 -9.82
C ALA A 136 -4.87 -16.37 -10.44
N GLN A 137 -4.71 -17.58 -9.86
CA GLN A 137 -5.43 -18.79 -10.28
C GLN A 137 -6.94 -18.69 -10.04
N GLN A 138 -7.38 -17.89 -9.08
CA GLN A 138 -8.79 -17.61 -8.79
C GLN A 138 -9.39 -16.51 -9.69
N GLY A 139 -8.61 -16.02 -10.66
CA GLY A 139 -9.06 -15.03 -11.64
C GLY A 139 -8.81 -13.57 -11.23
N GLN A 140 -8.12 -13.29 -10.12
CA GLN A 140 -7.71 -11.93 -9.81
C GLN A 140 -6.61 -11.47 -10.78
N ARG A 141 -6.77 -10.29 -11.36
CA ARG A 141 -5.77 -9.69 -12.24
C ARG A 141 -4.60 -9.17 -11.38
N ILE A 142 -3.46 -9.88 -11.47
CA ILE A 142 -2.21 -9.51 -10.81
C ILE A 142 -1.16 -9.33 -11.90
N GLN A 143 -0.47 -8.21 -11.88
CA GLN A 143 0.56 -7.88 -12.85
C GLN A 143 1.84 -7.39 -12.20
N THR A 144 2.87 -7.18 -13.03
CA THR A 144 4.14 -6.62 -12.59
C THR A 144 3.96 -5.14 -12.21
N CYS A 145 4.30 -4.79 -10.98
CA CYS A 145 4.24 -3.41 -10.49
C CYS A 145 5.29 -2.53 -11.19
N PRO A 146 4.92 -1.40 -11.79
CA PRO A 146 5.86 -0.52 -12.47
C PRO A 146 6.87 0.14 -11.51
N SER A 147 6.52 0.29 -10.24
CA SER A 147 7.37 0.92 -9.23
C SER A 147 8.43 -0.01 -8.65
N CYS A 148 8.09 -1.26 -8.31
CA CYS A 148 9.03 -2.18 -7.66
C CYS A 148 9.42 -3.39 -8.51
N GLY A 149 8.74 -3.67 -9.62
CA GLY A 149 9.04 -4.76 -10.54
C GLY A 149 8.69 -6.15 -10.02
N PHE A 150 7.87 -6.28 -8.96
CA PHE A 150 7.35 -7.57 -8.51
C PHE A 150 5.94 -7.82 -9.06
N ASP A 151 5.59 -9.08 -9.33
CA ASP A 151 4.25 -9.50 -9.74
C ASP A 151 3.31 -9.51 -8.52
N ALA A 152 2.91 -8.31 -8.13
CA ALA A 152 2.18 -8.04 -6.89
C ALA A 152 1.24 -6.82 -6.99
N ASP A 153 1.05 -6.29 -8.18
CA ASP A 153 0.11 -5.22 -8.46
C ASP A 153 -1.27 -5.82 -8.74
N HIS A 154 -2.19 -5.60 -7.82
CA HIS A 154 -3.59 -5.97 -7.95
C HIS A 154 -4.29 -4.93 -8.81
N VAL A 155 -5.01 -5.39 -9.82
CA VAL A 155 -5.75 -4.53 -10.75
C VAL A 155 -7.23 -4.85 -10.62
N ASP A 156 -7.97 -3.92 -10.07
CA ASP A 156 -9.42 -4.03 -9.87
C ASP A 156 -10.12 -3.10 -10.87
N GLU A 157 -11.07 -3.63 -11.64
CA GLU A 157 -11.90 -2.82 -12.54
C GLU A 157 -13.00 -2.15 -11.71
N VAL A 158 -12.99 -0.82 -11.66
CA VAL A 158 -13.98 -0.01 -10.94
C VAL A 158 -15.26 0.12 -11.78
N VAL A 159 -15.09 0.54 -13.03
CA VAL A 159 -16.10 0.52 -14.10
C VAL A 159 -15.37 0.15 -15.40
N PRO A 160 -16.09 -0.28 -16.45
CA PRO A 160 -15.46 -0.64 -17.72
C PRO A 160 -14.49 0.44 -18.22
N GLY A 161 -13.22 0.10 -18.32
CA GLY A 161 -12.14 1.01 -18.75
C GLY A 161 -11.46 1.81 -17.63
N LEU A 162 -11.93 1.76 -16.38
CA LEU A 162 -11.29 2.41 -15.23
C LEU A 162 -10.78 1.38 -14.26
N TYR A 163 -9.48 1.39 -13.97
CA TYR A 163 -8.79 0.39 -13.16
C TYR A 163 -8.03 1.02 -11.99
N GLU A 164 -8.22 0.46 -10.81
CA GLU A 164 -7.39 0.75 -9.63
C GLU A 164 -6.24 -0.25 -9.53
N HIS A 165 -5.04 0.27 -9.30
CA HIS A 165 -3.81 -0.48 -9.12
C HIS A 165 -3.33 -0.38 -7.69
N ARG A 166 -3.01 -1.52 -7.06
CA ARG A 166 -2.49 -1.57 -5.69
C ARG A 166 -1.41 -2.62 -5.54
N CYS A 167 -0.17 -2.20 -5.46
CA CYS A 167 0.92 -3.12 -5.20
C CYS A 167 0.99 -3.53 -3.72
N SER A 168 0.84 -4.82 -3.44
CA SER A 168 0.92 -5.35 -2.07
C SER A 168 2.35 -5.38 -1.50
N VAL A 169 3.36 -5.16 -2.33
CA VAL A 169 4.78 -5.15 -1.93
C VAL A 169 5.28 -3.76 -1.58
N CYS A 170 5.15 -2.78 -2.49
CA CYS A 170 5.70 -1.44 -2.29
C CYS A 170 4.66 -0.38 -1.88
N ASN A 171 3.37 -0.74 -1.86
CA ASN A 171 2.24 0.16 -1.65
C ASN A 171 2.06 1.20 -2.77
N TYR A 172 2.63 0.96 -3.96
CA TYR A 172 2.29 1.76 -5.13
C TYR A 172 0.78 1.69 -5.37
N GLN A 173 0.17 2.83 -5.61
CA GLN A 173 -1.25 2.97 -5.95
C GLN A 173 -1.36 3.98 -7.08
N THR A 174 -2.22 3.69 -8.04
CA THR A 174 -2.62 4.60 -9.11
C THR A 174 -3.96 4.15 -9.66
N THR A 175 -4.66 5.05 -10.31
CA THR A 175 -5.86 4.74 -11.10
C THR A 175 -5.53 4.97 -12.56
N THR A 176 -5.91 4.04 -13.45
CA THR A 176 -5.70 4.19 -14.89
C THR A 176 -7.03 4.17 -15.64
N LEU A 177 -7.14 5.04 -16.62
CA LEU A 177 -8.26 5.08 -17.58
C LEU A 177 -7.78 4.56 -18.93
N GLU A 178 -8.37 3.46 -19.40
CA GLU A 178 -8.20 2.95 -20.75
C GLU A 178 -9.27 3.57 -21.67
N THR A 179 -8.86 4.33 -22.68
CA THR A 179 -9.74 5.00 -23.64
C THR A 179 -9.06 5.16 -24.98
N THR A 180 -9.63 5.95 -25.88
CA THR A 180 -9.00 6.31 -27.16
C THR A 180 -8.48 7.75 -27.12
N CYS A 181 -7.42 8.02 -27.86
CA CYS A 181 -6.88 9.36 -27.98
C CYS A 181 -7.87 10.29 -28.73
N PRO A 182 -8.23 11.46 -28.19
CA PRO A 182 -9.14 12.41 -28.85
C PRO A 182 -8.66 12.84 -30.22
N ALA A 183 -7.34 12.94 -30.42
CA ALA A 183 -6.77 13.43 -31.68
C ALA A 183 -6.60 12.36 -32.77
N CYS A 184 -6.19 11.12 -32.43
CA CYS A 184 -5.89 10.10 -33.44
C CYS A 184 -6.74 8.82 -33.34
N GLY A 185 -7.59 8.68 -32.32
CA GLY A 185 -8.51 7.56 -32.12
C GLY A 185 -7.86 6.23 -31.78
N LYS A 186 -6.55 6.20 -31.47
CA LYS A 186 -5.87 4.98 -31.04
C LYS A 186 -5.99 4.82 -29.51
N ASP A 187 -5.94 3.57 -29.08
CA ASP A 187 -6.03 3.22 -27.65
C ASP A 187 -4.89 3.87 -26.85
N VAL A 188 -5.25 4.42 -25.71
CA VAL A 188 -4.33 5.03 -24.73
C VAL A 188 -4.72 4.58 -23.33
N SER A 189 -3.73 4.40 -22.48
CA SER A 189 -3.90 4.22 -21.04
C SER A 189 -3.33 5.45 -20.33
N ILE A 190 -4.15 6.08 -19.51
CA ILE A 190 -3.85 7.34 -18.84
C ILE A 190 -3.88 7.06 -17.33
N ASP A 191 -2.85 7.42 -16.59
CA ASP A 191 -2.81 7.36 -15.15
C ASP A 191 -3.23 8.70 -14.49
N ASP A 192 -3.58 8.65 -13.20
CA ASP A 192 -4.08 9.77 -12.41
C ASP A 192 -3.04 10.87 -12.12
N GLY A 193 -1.88 10.82 -12.76
CA GLY A 193 -0.83 11.83 -12.68
C GLY A 193 -1.09 13.14 -13.45
N GLY A 194 -2.22 13.29 -14.12
CA GLY A 194 -2.76 14.57 -14.63
C GLY A 194 -2.25 15.04 -16.00
N PHE A 195 -1.18 14.47 -16.56
CA PHE A 195 -0.70 14.82 -17.91
C PHE A 195 -0.47 13.57 -18.75
N ALA A 196 -1.33 13.38 -19.73
CA ALA A 196 -1.18 12.30 -20.67
C ALA A 196 -0.70 12.82 -22.01
N THR A 197 0.29 12.15 -22.58
CA THR A 197 0.71 12.36 -23.96
C THR A 197 0.45 11.08 -24.75
N CYS A 198 -0.27 11.19 -25.84
CA CYS A 198 -0.54 10.05 -26.71
C CYS A 198 0.75 9.54 -27.33
N GLN A 199 1.11 8.26 -27.05
CA GLN A 199 2.34 7.64 -27.60
C GLN A 199 2.27 7.39 -29.12
N HIS A 200 1.14 7.66 -29.77
CA HIS A 200 0.96 7.44 -31.21
C HIS A 200 1.01 8.71 -32.03
N CYS A 201 0.71 9.88 -31.45
CA CYS A 201 0.67 11.14 -32.19
C CYS A 201 1.22 12.33 -31.40
N ASP A 202 1.82 12.09 -30.23
CA ASP A 202 2.40 13.09 -29.33
C ASP A 202 1.42 14.19 -28.88
N HIS A 203 0.09 13.96 -29.04
CA HIS A 203 -0.93 14.90 -28.59
C HIS A 203 -0.97 14.91 -27.06
N ALA A 204 -0.87 16.10 -26.46
CA ALA A 204 -1.08 16.30 -25.02
C ALA A 204 -2.59 16.32 -24.76
N ILE A 205 -3.06 15.40 -23.92
CA ILE A 205 -4.48 15.23 -23.60
C ILE A 205 -4.76 16.00 -22.31
N GLU A 206 -5.47 17.12 -22.45
CA GLU A 206 -5.89 17.94 -21.31
C GLU A 206 -7.12 17.34 -20.61
N PRO A 207 -7.26 17.50 -19.26
CA PRO A 207 -8.38 16.89 -18.53
C PRO A 207 -9.77 17.30 -19.03
N GLN A 208 -9.97 18.55 -19.47
CA GLN A 208 -11.26 19.00 -20.01
C GLN A 208 -11.56 18.39 -21.38
N GLU A 209 -10.54 18.22 -22.21
CA GLU A 209 -10.66 17.54 -23.50
C GLU A 209 -10.99 16.06 -23.27
N LEU A 210 -10.29 15.41 -22.32
CA LEU A 210 -10.56 14.05 -21.93
C LEU A 210 -11.99 13.89 -21.39
N ALA A 211 -12.43 14.77 -20.50
CA ALA A 211 -13.80 14.77 -19.98
C ALA A 211 -14.83 14.83 -21.12
N SER A 212 -14.63 15.74 -22.10
CA SER A 212 -15.51 15.87 -23.26
C SER A 212 -15.50 14.64 -24.15
N HIS A 213 -14.36 13.95 -24.25
CA HIS A 213 -14.15 12.76 -25.08
C HIS A 213 -14.82 11.51 -24.51
N ILE A 214 -14.66 11.29 -23.18
CA ILE A 214 -15.17 10.10 -22.49
C ILE A 214 -16.64 10.24 -22.04
N TRP A 215 -17.19 11.44 -22.10
CA TRP A 215 -18.54 11.72 -21.62
C TRP A 215 -19.58 10.86 -22.33
N ASP A 216 -20.23 9.96 -21.60
CA ASP A 216 -21.39 9.20 -22.05
C ASP A 216 -22.64 10.11 -22.13
N ARG A 217 -22.77 10.74 -23.28
CA ARG A 217 -23.91 11.65 -23.56
C ARG A 217 -25.25 10.93 -23.68
N GLN A 218 -25.26 9.59 -23.77
CA GLN A 218 -26.50 8.82 -23.81
C GLN A 218 -27.03 8.55 -22.41
N ALA A 219 -26.16 8.52 -21.41
CA ALA A 219 -26.54 8.46 -20.00
C ALA A 219 -27.12 9.80 -19.49
N SER A 220 -26.80 10.93 -20.15
CA SER A 220 -27.48 12.20 -19.92
C SER A 220 -28.74 12.26 -20.78
N ASP A 221 -29.91 11.98 -20.15
CA ASP A 221 -31.22 12.08 -20.80
C ASP A 221 -31.37 13.47 -21.45
N LYS A 222 -32.02 13.55 -22.62
CA LYS A 222 -32.16 14.79 -23.37
C LYS A 222 -32.87 15.91 -22.62
N ASP A 223 -33.56 15.56 -21.53
CA ASP A 223 -34.22 16.48 -20.63
C ASP A 223 -33.28 16.98 -19.48
N ASN A 224 -32.06 16.45 -19.39
CA ASN A 224 -31.09 16.72 -18.31
C ASN A 224 -29.99 17.71 -18.69
N TRP A 225 -30.28 18.71 -19.54
CA TRP A 225 -29.37 19.87 -19.65
C TRP A 225 -29.21 20.61 -18.30
N GLU A 226 -30.13 20.39 -17.35
CA GLU A 226 -30.07 20.79 -15.96
C GLU A 226 -29.17 19.87 -15.11
N SER A 227 -28.63 18.77 -15.64
CA SER A 227 -27.79 17.83 -14.89
C SER A 227 -26.43 18.38 -14.46
N GLY A 228 -26.06 19.56 -14.94
CA GLY A 228 -24.88 20.30 -14.49
C GLY A 228 -23.54 19.71 -14.91
N TYR A 229 -23.52 18.80 -15.88
CA TYR A 229 -22.26 18.30 -16.42
C TYR A 229 -21.73 19.17 -17.59
N PRO A 230 -20.40 19.31 -17.72
CA PRO A 230 -19.36 18.80 -16.83
C PRO A 230 -19.30 19.59 -15.52
N ALA A 231 -19.19 18.87 -14.37
CA ALA A 231 -19.07 19.47 -13.06
C ALA A 231 -17.59 19.73 -12.66
N HIS A 232 -17.38 20.50 -11.60
CA HIS A 232 -16.05 20.72 -11.02
C HIS A 232 -15.74 19.62 -10.00
N CYS A 233 -14.48 19.21 -9.93
CA CYS A 233 -14.00 18.29 -8.91
C CYS A 233 -13.45 19.07 -7.71
N THR A 234 -13.99 18.86 -6.50
CA THR A 234 -13.49 19.52 -5.28
C THR A 234 -12.22 18.85 -4.73
N ASP A 235 -11.96 17.59 -5.09
CA ASP A 235 -10.81 16.83 -4.57
C ASP A 235 -9.49 17.18 -5.25
N CYS A 236 -9.51 17.63 -6.52
CA CYS A 236 -8.30 17.97 -7.27
C CYS A 236 -8.37 19.34 -7.95
N ASP A 237 -9.34 20.19 -7.57
CA ASP A 237 -9.63 21.50 -8.17
C ASP A 237 -9.86 21.44 -9.71
N GLY A 238 -10.28 20.28 -10.21
CA GLY A 238 -10.51 20.06 -11.64
C GLY A 238 -11.71 20.84 -12.16
N TYR A 239 -11.43 21.89 -12.95
CA TYR A 239 -12.46 22.72 -13.57
C TYR A 239 -13.12 22.00 -14.75
N GLN A 240 -14.45 21.76 -14.68
CA GLN A 240 -15.25 21.08 -15.71
C GLN A 240 -14.65 19.73 -16.17
N THR A 241 -14.24 18.91 -15.21
CA THR A 241 -13.60 17.61 -15.46
C THR A 241 -14.43 16.41 -15.03
N VAL A 242 -15.57 16.64 -14.36
CA VAL A 242 -16.42 15.54 -13.87
C VAL A 242 -17.57 15.28 -14.84
N VAL A 243 -17.66 14.03 -15.31
CA VAL A 243 -18.64 13.60 -16.32
C VAL A 243 -19.14 12.18 -16.05
N PRO A 244 -20.35 11.83 -16.54
CA PRO A 244 -20.80 10.44 -16.61
C PRO A 244 -19.91 9.62 -17.55
N PHE A 245 -19.48 8.44 -17.08
CA PHE A 245 -18.66 7.49 -17.81
C PHE A 245 -18.98 6.06 -17.38
N ALA A 246 -19.34 5.20 -18.35
CA ALA A 246 -19.55 3.76 -18.14
C ALA A 246 -20.47 3.41 -16.95
N GLY A 247 -21.48 4.24 -16.67
CA GLY A 247 -22.45 4.04 -15.59
C GLY A 247 -22.01 4.58 -14.22
N ALA A 248 -20.90 5.30 -14.14
CA ALA A 248 -20.48 6.06 -12.97
C ALA A 248 -20.25 7.53 -13.32
N VAL A 249 -20.04 8.36 -12.31
CA VAL A 249 -19.59 9.76 -12.48
C VAL A 249 -18.12 9.83 -12.10
N ILE A 250 -17.25 10.26 -13.02
CA ILE A 250 -15.80 10.29 -12.80
C ILE A 250 -15.20 11.67 -13.08
N CYS A 251 -14.11 11.98 -12.41
CA CYS A 251 -13.27 13.13 -12.74
C CYS A 251 -12.20 12.73 -13.75
N ALA A 252 -12.15 13.37 -14.91
CA ALA A 252 -11.13 13.11 -15.94
C ALA A 252 -9.71 13.62 -15.58
N SER A 253 -9.55 14.30 -14.45
CA SER A 253 -8.26 14.79 -13.96
C SER A 253 -7.62 13.86 -12.94
N CYS A 254 -8.36 13.41 -11.93
CA CYS A 254 -7.85 12.56 -10.84
C CYS A 254 -8.46 11.15 -10.81
N PHE A 255 -9.36 10.83 -11.74
CA PHE A 255 -10.07 9.55 -11.89
C PHE A 255 -10.87 9.09 -10.67
N LYS A 256 -11.10 9.98 -9.70
CA LYS A 256 -12.01 9.70 -8.60
C LYS A 256 -13.43 9.51 -9.13
N THR A 257 -14.11 8.50 -8.59
CA THR A 257 -15.54 8.26 -8.83
C THR A 257 -16.38 8.96 -7.78
N PHE A 258 -17.56 9.43 -8.16
CA PHE A 258 -18.52 10.10 -7.30
C PHE A 258 -19.89 9.42 -7.41
N ASP A 259 -20.61 9.39 -6.30
CA ASP A 259 -22.03 9.08 -6.32
C ASP A 259 -22.84 10.31 -6.78
N GLU A 260 -24.00 10.10 -7.41
CA GLU A 260 -24.86 11.22 -7.82
C GLU A 260 -25.27 12.12 -6.63
N ALA A 261 -25.36 11.55 -5.43
CA ALA A 261 -25.67 12.29 -4.21
C ALA A 261 -24.53 13.25 -3.75
N GLU A 262 -23.31 13.05 -4.27
CA GLU A 262 -22.15 13.93 -4.01
C GLU A 262 -22.09 15.12 -4.98
N LEU A 263 -23.03 15.20 -5.94
CA LEU A 263 -23.14 16.33 -6.86
C LEU A 263 -23.98 17.43 -6.20
N GLN A 264 -23.39 18.59 -6.04
CA GLN A 264 -24.04 19.74 -5.37
C GLN A 264 -23.90 21.01 -6.24
N GLN A 265 -25.01 21.75 -6.35
CA GLN A 265 -25.00 23.03 -7.02
C GLN A 265 -24.48 24.11 -6.05
N CYS A 266 -23.49 24.88 -6.51
CA CYS A 266 -23.00 26.03 -5.74
C CYS A 266 -24.12 27.08 -5.60
N GLY A 267 -24.46 27.44 -4.37
CA GLY A 267 -25.49 28.44 -4.10
C GLY A 267 -25.13 29.87 -4.55
N TRP A 268 -23.89 30.09 -4.95
CA TRP A 268 -23.38 31.40 -5.34
C TRP A 268 -23.28 31.59 -6.87
N CYS A 269 -22.57 30.64 -7.55
CA CYS A 269 -22.36 30.73 -9.02
C CYS A 269 -23.29 29.79 -9.82
N SER A 270 -24.05 28.93 -9.17
CA SER A 270 -24.91 27.89 -9.77
C SER A 270 -24.16 26.81 -10.54
N ASP A 271 -22.83 26.74 -10.44
CA ASP A 271 -22.05 25.66 -11.03
C ASP A 271 -22.20 24.37 -10.24
N MET A 272 -22.13 23.23 -10.91
CA MET A 272 -22.16 21.91 -10.27
C MET A 272 -20.75 21.51 -9.83
N ASN A 273 -20.68 20.96 -8.62
CA ASN A 273 -19.47 20.46 -8.02
C ASN A 273 -19.67 19.03 -7.56
N ALA A 274 -18.64 18.20 -7.66
CA ALA A 274 -18.62 16.83 -7.18
C ALA A 274 -17.64 16.71 -6.01
N GLY A 275 -18.10 16.13 -4.90
CA GLY A 275 -17.34 15.98 -3.66
C GLY A 275 -17.79 16.93 -2.55
N ASP A 276 -17.01 16.96 -1.46
CA ASP A 276 -17.32 17.78 -0.29
C ASP A 276 -16.98 19.27 -0.54
N MET A 277 -17.93 20.15 -0.29
CA MET A 277 -17.78 21.60 -0.46
C MET A 277 -17.50 22.33 0.87
N GLU A 278 -17.42 21.61 2.00
CA GLU A 278 -17.25 22.27 3.32
C GLU A 278 -15.95 23.07 3.44
N ASP A 279 -14.90 22.74 2.66
CA ASP A 279 -13.60 23.42 2.65
C ASP A 279 -13.44 24.48 1.53
N SER A 280 -14.49 24.78 0.76
CA SER A 280 -14.43 25.63 -0.46
C SER A 280 -14.82 27.09 -0.22
N PHE A 281 -14.74 27.59 1.03
CA PHE A 281 -15.06 28.98 1.41
C PHE A 281 -13.93 29.69 2.10
#